data_24d75b9d2aef88d9c85af63e1785b9b4
#
_entry.id   24d75b9d2aef88d9c85af63e1785b9b4
#
_cell.length_a   1.000
_cell.length_b   1.000
_cell.length_c   1.000
_cell.angle_alpha   90.00
_cell.angle_beta   90.00
_cell.angle_gamma   90.00
#
_symmetry.space_group_name_H-M   'P 1'
#
loop_
_entity.id
_entity.type
_entity.pdbx_description
1 polymer ?
#
loop_
_entity_poly.entity_id
_entity_poly.type
_entity_poly.pdbx_seq_one_letter_code
_entity_poly.pdbx_strand_id
1 'polypeptide(L)'
;CSADHSLVCYVKGSHAGQRSLCCEHLSGQLARILLHGLPVSVPAFAIAEVSQPLIAGSTRKDIKELGCGHVFASMRVEGGQELSWSSAQGWPEQTMAALLLLDLWLQNEDRSLSAKGGNPNLMVTQIPPLPGTDEEGALWKNYTRREMLWAYDFNLSFDESFDRGRFFDAHVFADQLKRWPDGFREEMELRLREALNALPELFGELPLE
;
A
#
# COMPACT_ATOMS: atom_id res chain seq x y z
N CYS A 1 14.69 8.92 31.22
CA CYS A 1 14.03 9.67 30.12
C CYS A 1 13.36 8.67 29.22
N SER A 2 12.04 8.51 29.33
CA SER A 2 11.26 7.79 28.34
C SER A 2 11.27 8.64 27.06
N ALA A 3 11.86 8.14 26.00
CA ALA A 3 11.67 8.72 24.68
C ALA A 3 10.17 8.58 24.36
N ASP A 4 9.49 9.70 24.25
CA ASP A 4 8.09 9.76 23.84
C ASP A 4 8.06 9.38 22.34
N HIS A 5 7.85 8.11 22.07
CA HIS A 5 7.72 7.62 20.71
C HIS A 5 6.32 7.96 20.20
N SER A 6 6.12 9.23 19.84
CA SER A 6 4.89 9.64 19.16
C SER A 6 4.85 9.01 17.76
N LEU A 7 3.85 8.17 17.52
CA LEU A 7 3.57 7.65 16.19
C LEU A 7 2.88 8.74 15.37
N VAL A 8 3.37 8.98 14.16
CA VAL A 8 2.72 9.88 13.21
C VAL A 8 1.93 9.03 12.22
N CYS A 9 0.63 9.28 12.11
CA CYS A 9 -0.25 8.57 11.21
C CYS A 9 -0.98 9.55 10.28
N TYR A 10 -1.23 9.11 9.06
CA TYR A 10 -2.25 9.69 8.19
C TYR A 10 -3.58 9.01 8.51
N VAL A 11 -4.61 9.81 8.71
CA VAL A 11 -5.91 9.30 9.17
C VAL A 11 -7.00 9.72 8.20
N LYS A 12 -7.76 8.73 7.72
CA LYS A 12 -8.97 8.93 6.91
C LYS A 12 -10.19 8.62 7.79
N GLY A 13 -11.10 9.55 7.90
CA GLY A 13 -12.30 9.44 8.75
C GLY A 13 -13.59 9.43 7.95
N SER A 14 -14.69 9.80 8.59
CA SER A 14 -16.05 9.72 8.04
C SER A 14 -16.24 10.45 6.71
N HIS A 15 -15.49 11.53 6.47
CA HIS A 15 -15.55 12.29 5.22
C HIS A 15 -15.05 11.48 3.99
N ALA A 16 -14.22 10.46 4.19
CA ALA A 16 -13.77 9.58 3.12
C ALA A 16 -14.84 8.53 2.72
N GLY A 17 -15.87 8.35 3.56
CA GLY A 17 -16.93 7.37 3.40
C GLY A 17 -16.51 5.96 3.82
N GLN A 18 -17.47 5.19 4.35
CA GLN A 18 -17.22 3.83 4.88
C GLN A 18 -16.60 2.90 3.83
N ARG A 19 -17.09 2.95 2.58
CA ARG A 19 -16.53 2.14 1.49
C ARG A 19 -15.02 2.37 1.34
N SER A 20 -14.58 3.63 1.32
CA SER A 20 -13.17 3.98 1.19
C SER A 20 -12.33 3.40 2.34
N LEU A 21 -12.82 3.48 3.59
CA LEU A 21 -12.13 2.92 4.75
C LEU A 21 -12.02 1.39 4.67
N CYS A 22 -13.10 0.71 4.24
CA CYS A 22 -13.09 -0.73 4.01
C CYS A 22 -12.11 -1.13 2.90
N CYS A 23 -12.09 -0.39 1.78
CA CYS A 23 -11.15 -0.63 0.69
C CYS A 23 -9.70 -0.51 1.15
N GLU A 24 -9.36 0.54 1.92
CA GLU A 24 -8.02 0.72 2.49
C GLU A 24 -7.61 -0.47 3.36
N HIS A 25 -8.48 -0.88 4.26
CA HIS A 25 -8.18 -1.97 5.20
C HIS A 25 -8.01 -3.31 4.46
N LEU A 26 -9.00 -3.72 3.68
CA LEU A 26 -8.99 -4.99 2.96
C LEU A 26 -7.82 -5.06 1.97
N SER A 27 -7.67 -4.04 1.13
CA SER A 27 -6.59 -4.01 0.14
C SER A 27 -5.22 -4.00 0.78
N GLY A 28 -5.05 -3.28 1.89
CA GLY A 28 -3.82 -3.29 2.65
C GLY A 28 -3.46 -4.67 3.21
N GLN A 29 -4.43 -5.42 3.75
CA GLN A 29 -4.22 -6.79 4.24
C GLN A 29 -3.88 -7.75 3.09
N LEU A 30 -4.64 -7.70 2.00
CA LEU A 30 -4.40 -8.52 0.81
C LEU A 30 -3.04 -8.23 0.18
N ALA A 31 -2.64 -6.94 0.15
CA ALA A 31 -1.34 -6.52 -0.32
C ALA A 31 -0.20 -7.10 0.53
N ARG A 32 -0.34 -7.17 1.85
CA ARG A 32 0.66 -7.79 2.74
C ARG A 32 0.89 -9.26 2.40
N ILE A 33 -0.16 -9.99 2.07
CA ILE A 33 -0.06 -11.40 1.67
C ILE A 33 0.62 -11.50 0.30
N LEU A 34 0.12 -10.76 -0.69
CA LEU A 34 0.60 -10.87 -2.08
C LEU A 34 2.05 -10.40 -2.25
N LEU A 35 2.43 -9.35 -1.54
CA LEU A 35 3.74 -8.70 -1.68
C LEU A 35 4.79 -9.24 -0.68
N HIS A 36 4.44 -10.23 0.14
CA HIS A 36 5.34 -10.78 1.14
C HIS A 36 6.67 -11.25 0.52
N GLY A 37 7.80 -10.88 1.14
CA GLY A 37 9.15 -11.26 0.70
C GLY A 37 9.66 -10.52 -0.55
N LEU A 38 8.90 -9.58 -1.11
CA LEU A 38 9.36 -8.67 -2.17
C LEU A 38 9.85 -7.34 -1.56
N PRO A 39 10.69 -6.56 -2.28
CA PRO A 39 11.11 -5.23 -1.83
C PRO A 39 9.99 -4.18 -1.98
N VAL A 40 8.79 -4.57 -1.63
CA VAL A 40 7.58 -3.74 -1.61
C VAL A 40 6.69 -4.18 -0.46
N SER A 41 6.06 -3.23 0.21
CA SER A 41 5.12 -3.49 1.30
C SER A 41 4.08 -2.36 1.38
N VAL A 42 3.23 -2.43 2.40
CA VAL A 42 2.30 -1.37 2.76
C VAL A 42 2.69 -0.81 4.14
N PRO A 43 2.53 0.49 4.40
CA PRO A 43 2.75 1.05 5.73
C PRO A 43 1.94 0.28 6.78
N ALA A 44 2.40 0.26 8.01
CA ALA A 44 1.58 -0.28 9.09
C ALA A 44 0.29 0.53 9.23
N PHE A 45 -0.84 -0.14 9.36
CA PHE A 45 -2.15 0.50 9.46
C PHE A 45 -3.05 -0.24 10.46
N ALA A 46 -4.08 0.45 10.91
CA ALA A 46 -5.11 -0.08 11.78
C ALA A 46 -6.43 0.66 11.58
N ILE A 47 -7.52 0.01 11.96
CA ILE A 47 -8.77 0.70 12.26
C ILE A 47 -8.64 1.25 13.68
N ALA A 48 -8.88 2.54 13.84
CA ALA A 48 -8.85 3.22 15.13
C ALA A 48 -10.20 3.88 15.40
N GLU A 49 -10.50 4.15 16.66
CA GLU A 49 -11.72 4.84 17.07
C GLU A 49 -11.39 6.28 17.49
N VAL A 50 -12.09 7.24 16.91
CA VAL A 50 -12.03 8.65 17.29
C VAL A 50 -13.22 8.99 18.16
N SER A 51 -12.95 9.34 19.42
CA SER A 51 -13.98 9.64 20.40
C SER A 51 -14.57 11.05 20.24
N GLN A 52 -15.86 11.20 20.56
CA GLN A 52 -16.54 12.48 20.55
C GLN A 52 -15.86 13.55 21.44
N PRO A 53 -15.33 13.24 22.64
CA PRO A 53 -14.58 14.21 23.44
C PRO A 53 -13.33 14.76 22.74
N LEU A 54 -12.61 13.93 21.96
CA LEU A 54 -11.45 14.38 21.19
C LEU A 54 -11.85 15.42 20.13
N ILE A 55 -12.93 15.16 19.40
CA ILE A 55 -13.46 16.10 18.39
C ILE A 55 -13.93 17.40 19.04
N ALA A 56 -14.71 17.30 20.11
CA ALA A 56 -15.25 18.46 20.81
C ALA A 56 -14.16 19.34 21.47
N GLY A 57 -13.10 18.72 21.99
CA GLY A 57 -11.97 19.41 22.63
C GLY A 57 -10.97 20.01 21.64
N SER A 58 -11.05 19.68 20.36
CA SER A 58 -10.11 20.19 19.37
C SER A 58 -10.52 21.53 18.79
N THR A 59 -9.57 22.44 18.64
CA THR A 59 -9.72 23.68 17.87
C THR A 59 -9.33 23.53 16.40
N ARG A 60 -8.68 22.44 16.04
CA ARG A 60 -8.18 22.16 14.69
C ARG A 60 -9.33 21.72 13.78
N LYS A 61 -9.39 22.32 12.58
CA LYS A 61 -10.44 22.05 11.58
C LYS A 61 -10.34 20.62 11.04
N ASP A 62 -9.13 20.16 10.72
CA ASP A 62 -8.84 18.82 10.20
C ASP A 62 -9.28 17.71 11.18
N ILE A 63 -9.10 17.91 12.49
CA ILE A 63 -9.58 16.99 13.51
C ILE A 63 -11.12 16.95 13.55
N LYS A 64 -11.78 18.11 13.41
CA LYS A 64 -13.25 18.17 13.37
C LYS A 64 -13.83 17.52 12.11
N GLU A 65 -13.16 17.67 10.98
CA GLU A 65 -13.57 17.07 9.71
C GLU A 65 -13.37 15.55 9.70
N LEU A 66 -12.47 15.04 10.54
CA LEU A 66 -12.25 13.59 10.67
C LEU A 66 -13.53 12.85 11.09
N GLY A 67 -14.37 13.50 11.93
CA GLY A 67 -15.55 12.88 12.50
C GLY A 67 -15.23 11.92 13.65
N CYS A 68 -16.26 11.52 14.39
CA CYS A 68 -16.16 10.48 15.42
C CYS A 68 -16.51 9.09 14.85
N GLY A 69 -16.04 8.05 15.53
CA GLY A 69 -16.24 6.65 15.13
C GLY A 69 -14.97 6.04 14.52
N HIS A 70 -15.16 5.02 13.70
CA HIS A 70 -14.06 4.28 13.11
C HIS A 70 -13.36 5.09 12.00
N VAL A 71 -12.04 5.05 12.01
CA VAL A 71 -11.16 5.70 11.04
C VAL A 71 -10.08 4.71 10.60
N PHE A 72 -9.59 4.87 9.38
CA PHE A 72 -8.40 4.17 8.92
C PHE A 72 -7.17 5.03 9.24
N ALA A 73 -6.20 4.45 9.96
CA ALA A 73 -4.95 5.10 10.31
C ALA A 73 -3.77 4.35 9.69
N SER A 74 -2.98 5.03 8.89
CA SER A 74 -1.77 4.49 8.25
C SER A 74 -0.53 5.22 8.79
N MET A 75 0.49 4.48 9.20
CA MET A 75 1.73 5.07 9.71
C MET A 75 2.46 5.83 8.60
N ARG A 76 2.99 7.00 8.98
CA ARG A 76 3.87 7.74 8.10
C ARG A 76 5.14 6.92 7.81
N VAL A 77 5.50 6.83 6.54
CA VAL A 77 6.76 6.24 6.09
C VAL A 77 7.86 7.29 6.27
N GLU A 78 8.69 7.12 7.28
CA GLU A 78 9.79 8.04 7.57
C GLU A 78 10.85 8.03 6.45
N GLY A 79 11.25 9.22 6.00
CA GLY A 79 12.20 9.36 4.88
C GLY A 79 11.65 8.93 3.52
N GLY A 80 10.35 8.60 3.45
CA GLY A 80 9.70 8.23 2.20
C GLY A 80 9.67 9.40 1.22
N GLN A 81 10.06 9.13 -0.02
CA GLN A 81 9.93 10.04 -1.15
C GLN A 81 8.98 9.44 -2.17
N GLU A 82 8.10 10.26 -2.72
CA GLU A 82 7.19 9.79 -3.76
C GLU A 82 7.95 9.25 -4.97
N LEU A 83 7.48 8.13 -5.52
CA LEU A 83 8.09 7.50 -6.68
C LEU A 83 7.97 8.43 -7.90
N SER A 84 9.12 8.85 -8.45
CA SER A 84 9.16 9.62 -9.68
C SER A 84 9.19 8.70 -10.91
N TRP A 85 8.81 9.22 -12.08
CA TRP A 85 8.89 8.48 -13.34
C TRP A 85 10.29 7.94 -13.62
N SER A 86 11.33 8.74 -13.35
CA SER A 86 12.71 8.31 -13.55
C SER A 86 13.15 7.22 -12.56
N SER A 87 12.68 7.25 -11.32
CA SER A 87 12.99 6.24 -10.31
C SER A 87 12.11 4.98 -10.43
N ALA A 88 10.99 5.04 -11.14
CA ALA A 88 10.17 3.89 -11.46
C ALA A 88 10.88 2.91 -12.41
N GLN A 89 11.85 3.41 -13.18
CA GLN A 89 12.66 2.60 -14.07
C GLN A 89 13.65 1.71 -13.28
N GLY A 90 13.74 0.44 -13.64
CA GLY A 90 14.76 -0.47 -13.09
C GLY A 90 14.44 -1.08 -11.73
N TRP A 91 13.18 -1.11 -11.31
CA TRP A 91 12.74 -2.00 -10.23
C TRP A 91 12.79 -3.47 -10.70
N PRO A 92 12.98 -4.45 -9.78
CA PRO A 92 12.97 -5.86 -10.14
C PRO A 92 11.67 -6.24 -10.85
N GLU A 93 11.77 -7.02 -11.92
CA GLU A 93 10.59 -7.43 -12.70
C GLU A 93 9.52 -8.11 -11.85
N GLN A 94 9.92 -8.93 -10.87
CA GLN A 94 8.98 -9.57 -9.94
C GLN A 94 8.21 -8.55 -9.08
N THR A 95 8.87 -7.47 -8.65
CA THR A 95 8.24 -6.41 -7.86
C THR A 95 7.22 -5.64 -8.69
N MET A 96 7.60 -5.26 -9.91
CA MET A 96 6.71 -4.56 -10.84
C MET A 96 5.50 -5.42 -11.22
N ALA A 97 5.75 -6.71 -11.52
CA ALA A 97 4.71 -7.67 -11.86
C ALA A 97 3.73 -7.91 -10.70
N ALA A 98 4.24 -8.02 -9.46
CA ALA A 98 3.40 -8.25 -8.30
C ALA A 98 2.50 -7.05 -7.98
N LEU A 99 3.00 -5.81 -8.09
CA LEU A 99 2.20 -4.61 -7.93
C LEU A 99 1.14 -4.46 -9.04
N LEU A 100 1.54 -4.71 -10.29
CA LEU A 100 0.60 -4.68 -11.42
C LEU A 100 -0.51 -5.73 -11.25
N LEU A 101 -0.15 -6.96 -10.83
CA LEU A 101 -1.12 -8.02 -10.56
C LEU A 101 -2.04 -7.68 -9.38
N LEU A 102 -1.49 -7.13 -8.30
CA LEU A 102 -2.25 -6.69 -7.12
C LEU A 102 -3.32 -5.67 -7.53
N ASP A 103 -2.92 -4.60 -8.20
CA ASP A 103 -3.85 -3.53 -8.59
C ASP A 103 -4.88 -4.00 -9.63
N LEU A 104 -4.49 -4.87 -10.56
CA LEU A 104 -5.41 -5.51 -11.49
C LEU A 104 -6.45 -6.39 -10.77
N TRP A 105 -6.01 -7.17 -9.78
CA TRP A 105 -6.89 -8.05 -9.00
C TRP A 105 -7.83 -7.26 -8.10
N LEU A 106 -7.33 -6.20 -7.48
CA LEU A 106 -8.11 -5.28 -6.64
C LEU A 106 -8.96 -4.30 -7.45
N GLN A 107 -8.85 -4.29 -8.78
CA GLN A 107 -9.52 -3.30 -9.64
C GLN A 107 -9.19 -1.84 -9.22
N ASN A 108 -7.91 -1.57 -8.95
CA ASN A 108 -7.42 -0.27 -8.51
C ASN A 108 -6.74 0.46 -9.68
N GLU A 109 -7.39 1.45 -10.28
CA GLU A 109 -6.85 2.25 -11.39
C GLU A 109 -6.00 3.46 -10.93
N ASP A 110 -5.94 3.76 -9.65
CA ASP A 110 -5.38 5.03 -9.16
C ASP A 110 -3.85 5.07 -9.13
N ARG A 111 -3.17 3.93 -9.38
CA ARG A 111 -1.71 3.87 -9.38
C ARG A 111 -1.11 4.19 -10.74
N SER A 112 -1.21 5.47 -11.13
CA SER A 112 -0.79 5.94 -12.45
C SER A 112 0.48 6.77 -12.40
N LEU A 113 1.38 6.60 -13.39
CA LEU A 113 2.56 7.45 -13.54
C LEU A 113 3.08 7.41 -14.99
N SER A 114 3.43 8.58 -15.50
CA SER A 114 4.03 8.75 -16.81
C SER A 114 5.10 9.84 -16.78
N ALA A 115 5.80 10.05 -17.88
CA ALA A 115 6.73 11.17 -18.04
C ALA A 115 6.07 12.55 -17.87
N LYS A 116 4.74 12.63 -18.00
CA LYS A 116 3.94 13.86 -17.86
C LYS A 116 3.44 14.07 -16.43
N GLY A 117 3.69 13.12 -15.52
CA GLY A 117 3.18 13.08 -14.16
C GLY A 117 2.15 11.97 -13.95
N GLY A 118 1.49 11.98 -12.80
CA GLY A 118 0.50 11.00 -12.37
C GLY A 118 0.41 10.94 -10.87
N ASN A 119 -0.31 9.96 -10.36
CA ASN A 119 -0.43 9.64 -8.95
C ASN A 119 0.02 8.18 -8.72
N PRO A 120 1.31 7.94 -8.43
CA PRO A 120 1.80 6.58 -8.28
C PRO A 120 1.32 5.88 -7.01
N ASN A 121 0.90 6.64 -5.99
CA ASN A 121 0.58 6.09 -4.66
C ASN A 121 1.65 5.12 -4.15
N LEU A 122 2.92 5.46 -4.43
CA LEU A 122 4.11 4.70 -4.07
C LEU A 122 5.16 5.65 -3.50
N MET A 123 5.74 5.27 -2.35
CA MET A 123 6.92 5.93 -1.80
C MET A 123 8.12 4.99 -1.84
N VAL A 124 9.31 5.58 -1.89
CA VAL A 124 10.60 4.88 -1.84
C VAL A 124 11.32 5.29 -0.57
N THR A 125 11.85 4.32 0.16
CA THR A 125 12.80 4.56 1.25
C THR A 125 14.09 3.81 1.01
N GLN A 126 15.19 4.34 1.53
CA GLN A 126 16.43 3.60 1.65
C GLN A 126 16.31 2.59 2.80
N ILE A 127 16.79 1.38 2.60
CA ILE A 127 16.90 0.39 3.66
C ILE A 127 18.25 0.60 4.34
N PRO A 128 18.27 0.99 5.63
CA PRO A 128 19.53 1.14 6.33
C PRO A 128 20.26 -0.21 6.41
N PRO A 129 21.60 -0.25 6.34
CA PRO A 129 22.35 -1.46 6.60
C PRO A 129 22.05 -1.95 8.02
N LEU A 130 21.79 -3.23 8.18
CA LEU A 130 21.59 -3.84 9.50
C LEU A 130 22.90 -3.71 10.29
N PRO A 131 22.87 -3.15 11.51
CA PRO A 131 24.05 -3.06 12.36
C PRO A 131 24.64 -4.45 12.62
N GLY A 132 25.93 -4.65 12.30
CA GLY A 132 26.67 -5.89 12.60
C GLY A 132 26.48 -7.04 11.64
N THR A 133 25.85 -6.81 10.49
CA THR A 133 25.78 -7.79 9.41
C THR A 133 26.59 -7.27 8.22
N ASP A 134 27.78 -7.85 8.01
CA ASP A 134 28.48 -7.78 6.73
C ASP A 134 27.77 -8.64 5.67
N GLU A 135 26.74 -9.34 6.10
CA GLU A 135 25.94 -10.22 5.26
C GLU A 135 24.59 -9.59 4.98
N GLU A 136 24.36 -9.35 3.73
CA GLU A 136 23.06 -9.13 3.13
C GLU A 136 22.05 -10.10 3.73
N GLY A 137 21.07 -9.60 4.47
CA GLY A 137 19.97 -10.42 4.97
C GLY A 137 19.42 -11.27 3.82
N ALA A 138 19.14 -12.55 4.05
CA ALA A 138 18.84 -13.55 3.02
C ALA A 138 17.75 -13.12 2.01
N LEU A 139 16.84 -12.25 2.42
CA LEU A 139 15.77 -11.68 1.58
C LEU A 139 16.28 -10.72 0.49
N TRP A 140 17.44 -10.08 0.67
CA TRP A 140 17.94 -9.01 -0.22
C TRP A 140 19.12 -9.44 -1.07
N LYS A 141 19.61 -10.68 -0.93
CA LYS A 141 20.78 -11.21 -1.69
C LYS A 141 20.62 -11.12 -3.21
N ASN A 142 19.38 -11.11 -3.68
CA ASN A 142 19.07 -11.08 -5.11
C ASN A 142 18.72 -9.68 -5.64
N TYR A 143 18.71 -8.65 -4.76
CA TYR A 143 18.32 -7.30 -5.16
C TYR A 143 19.53 -6.36 -5.16
N THR A 144 19.78 -5.73 -6.30
CA THR A 144 20.86 -4.74 -6.46
C THR A 144 20.51 -3.40 -5.81
N ARG A 145 19.23 -3.16 -5.51
CA ARG A 145 18.74 -1.95 -4.85
C ARG A 145 18.54 -2.19 -3.37
N ARG A 146 19.05 -1.29 -2.53
CA ARG A 146 18.76 -1.23 -1.09
C ARG A 146 17.62 -0.24 -0.84
N GLU A 147 16.53 -0.42 -1.56
CA GLU A 147 15.36 0.45 -1.51
C GLU A 147 14.11 -0.40 -1.30
N MET A 148 13.14 0.18 -0.61
CA MET A 148 11.82 -0.40 -0.36
C MET A 148 10.76 0.48 -1.00
N LEU A 149 9.84 -0.14 -1.73
CA LEU A 149 8.59 0.51 -2.15
C LEU A 149 7.55 0.38 -1.04
N TRP A 150 6.76 1.44 -0.87
CA TRP A 150 5.61 1.46 0.02
C TRP A 150 4.38 1.83 -0.78
N ALA A 151 3.47 0.87 -0.95
CA ALA A 151 2.19 1.08 -1.61
C ALA A 151 1.16 1.57 -0.58
N TYR A 152 0.45 2.63 -0.92
CA TYR A 152 -0.56 3.25 -0.06
C TYR A 152 -1.73 3.75 -0.90
N ASP A 153 -2.77 4.25 -0.25
CA ASP A 153 -3.99 4.81 -0.86
C ASP A 153 -4.73 3.81 -1.78
N PHE A 154 -5.40 2.85 -1.14
CA PHE A 154 -6.21 1.82 -1.81
C PHE A 154 -7.70 2.15 -1.81
N ASN A 155 -8.08 3.40 -1.54
CA ASN A 155 -9.46 3.82 -1.37
C ASN A 155 -10.34 3.61 -2.61
N LEU A 156 -9.75 3.53 -3.79
CA LEU A 156 -10.43 3.29 -5.06
C LEU A 156 -10.40 1.82 -5.50
N SER A 157 -9.92 0.91 -4.66
CA SER A 157 -10.00 -0.53 -4.94
C SER A 157 -11.44 -1.03 -5.05
N PHE A 158 -11.62 -2.14 -5.76
CA PHE A 158 -12.93 -2.78 -6.03
C PHE A 158 -13.90 -1.85 -6.77
N ASP A 159 -13.36 -1.04 -7.69
CA ASP A 159 -14.15 -0.09 -8.46
C ASP A 159 -15.02 -0.81 -9.50
N GLU A 160 -16.34 -0.65 -9.39
CA GLU A 160 -17.29 -1.22 -10.35
C GLU A 160 -17.15 -0.63 -11.78
N SER A 161 -16.54 0.56 -11.89
CA SER A 161 -16.26 1.23 -13.15
C SER A 161 -14.88 0.92 -13.74
N PHE A 162 -14.15 -0.06 -13.14
CA PHE A 162 -12.82 -0.46 -13.56
C PHE A 162 -12.76 -0.77 -15.06
N ASP A 163 -11.87 -0.08 -15.78
CA ASP A 163 -11.62 -0.32 -17.18
C ASP A 163 -10.21 -0.87 -17.40
N ARG A 164 -10.14 -2.12 -17.84
CA ARG A 164 -8.87 -2.82 -18.05
C ARG A 164 -7.97 -2.13 -19.09
N GLY A 165 -8.55 -1.50 -20.11
CA GLY A 165 -7.77 -0.78 -21.13
C GLY A 165 -7.09 0.43 -20.51
N ARG A 166 -7.87 1.28 -19.86
CA ARG A 166 -7.35 2.46 -19.14
C ARG A 166 -6.30 2.07 -18.08
N PHE A 167 -6.55 0.99 -17.36
CA PHE A 167 -5.61 0.48 -16.36
C PHE A 167 -4.24 0.20 -16.98
N PHE A 168 -4.16 -0.58 -18.06
CA PHE A 168 -2.88 -0.88 -18.70
C PHE A 168 -2.25 0.31 -19.41
N ASP A 169 -3.04 1.28 -19.82
CA ASP A 169 -2.52 2.51 -20.44
C ASP A 169 -1.91 3.48 -19.40
N ALA A 170 -2.35 3.41 -18.13
CA ALA A 170 -1.97 4.39 -17.11
C ALA A 170 -1.09 3.84 -15.99
N HIS A 171 -1.17 2.53 -15.69
CA HIS A 171 -0.49 1.95 -14.55
C HIS A 171 1.03 2.10 -14.63
N VAL A 172 1.64 2.53 -13.51
CA VAL A 172 3.06 2.91 -13.41
C VAL A 172 4.04 1.86 -13.94
N PHE A 173 3.70 0.58 -13.90
CA PHE A 173 4.57 -0.52 -14.32
C PHE A 173 4.09 -1.26 -15.58
N ALA A 174 2.95 -0.90 -16.17
CA ALA A 174 2.43 -1.62 -17.33
C ALA A 174 3.38 -1.57 -18.55
N ASP A 175 3.91 -0.40 -18.86
CA ASP A 175 4.83 -0.21 -19.99
C ASP A 175 6.19 -0.85 -19.79
N GLN A 176 6.59 -1.08 -18.54
CA GLN A 176 7.91 -1.60 -18.19
C GLN A 176 7.92 -3.13 -18.16
N LEU A 177 6.76 -3.74 -17.96
CA LEU A 177 6.61 -5.18 -17.87
C LEU A 177 6.28 -5.78 -19.23
N LYS A 178 7.32 -6.07 -20.03
CA LYS A 178 7.18 -6.65 -21.37
C LYS A 178 6.80 -8.14 -21.35
N ARG A 179 7.11 -8.82 -20.27
CA ARG A 179 6.75 -10.23 -20.03
C ARG A 179 6.69 -10.51 -18.55
N TRP A 180 5.89 -11.50 -18.17
CA TRP A 180 5.87 -11.98 -16.79
C TRP A 180 7.18 -12.73 -16.48
N PRO A 181 7.77 -12.52 -15.29
CA PRO A 181 8.97 -13.26 -14.88
C PRO A 181 8.74 -14.77 -14.88
N ASP A 182 9.82 -15.53 -15.13
CA ASP A 182 9.76 -16.99 -15.10
C ASP A 182 9.39 -17.49 -13.68
N GLY A 183 8.48 -18.46 -13.59
CA GLY A 183 7.97 -18.98 -12.31
C GLY A 183 7.02 -18.04 -11.56
N PHE A 184 6.81 -16.82 -12.02
CA PHE A 184 5.97 -15.82 -11.36
C PHE A 184 4.51 -16.27 -11.21
N ARG A 185 3.99 -16.97 -12.23
CA ARG A 185 2.60 -17.43 -12.24
C ARG A 185 2.32 -18.40 -11.09
N GLU A 186 3.16 -19.41 -10.93
CA GLU A 186 3.03 -20.44 -9.92
C GLU A 186 3.12 -19.85 -8.51
N GLU A 187 4.08 -18.95 -8.32
CA GLU A 187 4.26 -18.24 -7.04
C GLU A 187 3.03 -17.38 -6.70
N MET A 188 2.58 -16.57 -7.64
CA MET A 188 1.44 -15.68 -7.42
C MET A 188 0.11 -16.45 -7.27
N GLU A 189 -0.06 -17.57 -7.94
CA GLU A 189 -1.23 -18.43 -7.75
C GLU A 189 -1.34 -18.92 -6.31
N LEU A 190 -0.24 -19.33 -5.69
CA LEU A 190 -0.22 -19.73 -4.28
C LEU A 190 -0.60 -18.57 -3.35
N ARG A 191 -0.03 -17.39 -3.57
CA ARG A 191 -0.32 -16.20 -2.76
C ARG A 191 -1.74 -15.71 -2.94
N LEU A 192 -2.29 -15.75 -4.14
CA LEU A 192 -3.70 -15.42 -4.39
C LEU A 192 -4.64 -16.38 -3.69
N ARG A 193 -4.33 -17.68 -3.68
CA ARG A 193 -5.12 -18.68 -2.91
C ARG A 193 -5.06 -18.41 -1.42
N GLU A 194 -3.89 -18.08 -0.88
CA GLU A 194 -3.73 -17.68 0.52
C GLU A 194 -4.57 -16.45 0.84
N ALA A 195 -4.49 -15.41 0.01
CA ALA A 195 -5.29 -14.20 0.16
C ALA A 195 -6.80 -14.46 0.10
N LEU A 196 -7.26 -15.31 -0.83
CA LEU A 196 -8.66 -15.71 -0.92
C LEU A 196 -9.13 -16.46 0.33
N ASN A 197 -8.29 -17.34 0.90
CA ASN A 197 -8.60 -18.07 2.12
C ASN A 197 -8.68 -17.16 3.36
N ALA A 198 -7.94 -16.05 3.37
CA ALA A 198 -7.96 -15.07 4.45
C ALA A 198 -9.21 -14.15 4.42
N LEU A 199 -9.88 -14.01 3.28
CA LEU A 199 -11.00 -13.07 3.11
C LEU A 199 -12.10 -13.19 4.18
N PRO A 200 -12.59 -14.38 4.59
CA PRO A 200 -13.65 -14.46 5.60
C PRO A 200 -13.25 -13.83 6.94
N GLU A 201 -12.00 -14.01 7.37
CA GLU A 201 -11.46 -13.40 8.59
C GLU A 201 -11.32 -11.89 8.43
N LEU A 202 -10.74 -11.45 7.32
CA LEU A 202 -10.54 -10.03 7.01
C LEU A 202 -11.87 -9.26 6.94
N PHE A 203 -12.92 -9.87 6.40
CA PHE A 203 -14.26 -9.28 6.42
C PHE A 203 -14.83 -9.17 7.84
N GLY A 204 -14.51 -10.14 8.71
CA GLY A 204 -14.90 -10.10 10.12
C GLY A 204 -14.23 -8.98 10.94
N GLU A 205 -13.11 -8.44 10.47
CA GLU A 205 -12.40 -7.32 11.10
C GLU A 205 -12.97 -5.95 10.74
N LEU A 206 -13.85 -5.88 9.73
CA LEU A 206 -14.41 -4.60 9.29
C LEU A 206 -15.47 -4.08 10.28
N PRO A 207 -15.40 -2.80 10.64
CA PRO A 207 -16.45 -2.15 11.44
C PRO A 207 -17.66 -1.91 10.54
N LEU A 208 -18.59 -2.84 10.54
CA LEU A 208 -19.80 -2.80 9.70
C LEU A 208 -21.00 -2.07 10.36
N GLU A 209 -20.81 -1.44 11.54
CA GLU A 209 -21.82 -0.67 12.26
C GLU A 209 -21.59 0.83 12.19
#